data_7840e5eaff6aa4a42f943fd9e8402e62
#
_entry.id   7840e5eaff6aa4a42f943fd9e8402e62
#
_cell.length_a   1.000
_cell.length_b   1.000
_cell.length_c   1.000
_cell.angle_alpha   90.00
_cell.angle_beta   90.00
_cell.angle_gamma   90.00
#
_symmetry.space_group_name_H-M   'P 1'
#
loop_
_entity.id
_entity.type
_entity.pdbx_description
1 polymer ?
#
loop_
_entity_poly.entity_id
_entity_poly.type
_entity_poly.pdbx_seq_one_letter_code
_entity_poly.pdbx_strand_id
1 'polypeptide(L)'
;MKFTEMLSERWQNAGSMLCVGLDPNPTRFPHELAGRSTALYDFCCGIIDATADLVCAFKPQIAYFASCGAEAELKAVIDYIHANHPKVPVILDAKRGDIGSTAEHYAREAFERYEADCVTLSPFMGFDTIKPYLAYENKGAFILCRTSNPGGDDIQMLEVNGEKIYERLARLAATEWNLNGELGLVVGATYPAELANVRRCLLYTSPSPRDRSVSR
;
A
#
# COMPACT_ATOMS: atom_id res chain seq x y z
N MET A 1 -7.91 -14.84 7.19
CA MET A 1 -7.77 -13.64 8.05
C MET A 1 -7.79 -12.43 7.15
N LYS A 2 -8.53 -11.40 7.48
CA LYS A 2 -8.61 -10.16 6.70
C LYS A 2 -7.28 -9.41 6.73
N PHE A 3 -6.98 -8.64 5.67
CA PHE A 3 -5.74 -7.86 5.61
C PHE A 3 -5.63 -6.86 6.78
N THR A 4 -6.72 -6.17 7.13
CA THR A 4 -6.74 -5.23 8.27
C THR A 4 -6.50 -5.92 9.62
N GLU A 5 -6.96 -7.17 9.78
CA GLU A 5 -6.69 -8.00 10.96
C GLU A 5 -5.20 -8.39 11.01
N MET A 6 -4.63 -8.87 9.89
CA MET A 6 -3.19 -9.17 9.79
C MET A 6 -2.34 -7.95 10.15
N LEU A 7 -2.68 -6.80 9.59
CA LEU A 7 -1.96 -5.56 9.84
C LEU A 7 -2.06 -5.13 11.31
N SER A 8 -3.25 -5.22 11.89
CA SER A 8 -3.51 -4.88 13.30
C SER A 8 -2.77 -5.82 14.26
N GLU A 9 -2.82 -7.13 14.01
CA GLU A 9 -2.09 -8.12 14.80
C GLU A 9 -0.58 -7.86 14.71
N ARG A 10 -0.07 -7.56 13.51
CA ARG A 10 1.34 -7.28 13.33
C ARG A 10 1.80 -6.01 14.03
N TRP A 11 1.00 -4.92 14.00
CA TRP A 11 1.29 -3.71 14.76
C TRP A 11 1.45 -3.97 16.26
N GLN A 12 0.56 -4.80 16.81
CA GLN A 12 0.61 -5.15 18.23
C GLN A 12 1.84 -5.99 18.54
N ASN A 13 2.14 -6.99 17.73
CA ASN A 13 3.24 -7.92 17.95
C ASN A 13 4.62 -7.28 17.76
N ALA A 14 4.79 -6.41 16.77
CA ALA A 14 6.03 -5.70 16.52
C ALA A 14 6.19 -4.44 17.41
N GLY A 15 5.11 -3.96 18.03
CA GLY A 15 5.10 -2.67 18.72
C GLY A 15 5.40 -1.48 17.79
N SER A 16 5.20 -1.66 16.48
CA SER A 16 5.65 -0.75 15.44
C SER A 16 4.63 -0.65 14.31
N MET A 17 4.47 0.56 13.77
CA MET A 17 3.68 0.85 12.58
C MET A 17 4.57 1.06 11.34
N LEU A 18 5.84 0.68 11.42
CA LEU A 18 6.79 0.84 10.34
C LEU A 18 6.44 -0.09 9.18
N CYS A 19 6.31 0.47 7.97
CA CYS A 19 6.26 -0.27 6.73
C CYS A 19 7.55 -0.02 5.96
N VAL A 20 8.30 -1.07 5.62
CA VAL A 20 9.54 -0.95 4.85
C VAL A 20 9.25 -1.10 3.36
N GLY A 21 9.64 -0.08 2.57
CA GLY A 21 9.60 -0.11 1.12
C GLY A 21 10.75 -0.93 0.56
N LEU A 22 10.47 -1.77 -0.43
CA LEU A 22 11.47 -2.52 -1.19
C LEU A 22 11.53 -1.95 -2.61
N ASP A 23 12.39 -0.95 -2.78
CA ASP A 23 12.58 -0.17 -4.00
C ASP A 23 14.02 -0.42 -4.54
N PRO A 24 14.34 -1.65 -5.03
CA PRO A 24 15.70 -2.03 -5.36
C PRO A 24 16.21 -1.29 -6.60
N ASN A 25 17.15 -0.36 -6.41
CA ASN A 25 17.78 0.36 -7.51
C ASN A 25 19.20 -0.20 -7.76
N PRO A 26 19.44 -0.91 -8.87
CA PRO A 26 20.74 -1.53 -9.15
C PRO A 26 21.92 -0.55 -9.14
N THR A 27 21.68 0.73 -9.46
CA THR A 27 22.74 1.76 -9.45
C THR A 27 23.21 2.15 -8.05
N ARG A 28 22.49 1.71 -7.01
CA ARG A 28 22.77 2.02 -5.59
C ARG A 28 23.10 0.79 -4.77
N PHE A 29 23.23 -0.37 -5.40
CA PHE A 29 23.54 -1.59 -4.67
C PHE A 29 24.95 -1.56 -4.08
N PRO A 30 25.16 -2.21 -2.93
CA PRO A 30 26.49 -2.51 -2.43
C PRO A 30 27.34 -3.22 -3.49
N HIS A 31 28.65 -2.96 -3.45
CA HIS A 31 29.59 -3.51 -4.45
C HIS A 31 29.52 -5.04 -4.55
N GLU A 32 29.24 -5.71 -3.44
CA GLU A 32 29.13 -7.17 -3.32
C GLU A 32 27.97 -7.77 -4.13
N LEU A 33 26.97 -6.96 -4.44
CA LEU A 33 25.80 -7.37 -5.24
C LEU A 33 25.91 -6.93 -6.71
N ALA A 34 26.87 -6.05 -7.02
CA ALA A 34 27.00 -5.52 -8.38
C ALA A 34 27.28 -6.63 -9.39
N GLY A 35 26.51 -6.65 -10.49
CA GLY A 35 26.68 -7.60 -11.59
C GLY A 35 26.15 -9.03 -11.33
N ARG A 36 25.55 -9.30 -10.18
CA ARG A 36 24.90 -10.60 -9.95
C ARG A 36 23.53 -10.64 -10.67
N SER A 37 23.19 -11.78 -11.25
CA SER A 37 21.88 -11.99 -11.88
C SER A 37 20.72 -11.99 -10.86
N THR A 38 21.00 -12.27 -9.58
CA THR A 38 20.03 -12.30 -8.47
C THR A 38 20.09 -11.04 -7.60
N ALA A 39 20.77 -9.98 -8.03
CA ALA A 39 21.09 -8.82 -7.19
C ALA A 39 19.84 -8.14 -6.58
N LEU A 40 18.72 -8.03 -7.35
CA LEU A 40 17.49 -7.44 -6.84
C LEU A 40 16.89 -8.31 -5.72
N TYR A 41 16.82 -9.61 -5.96
CA TYR A 41 16.33 -10.58 -4.98
C TYR A 41 17.21 -10.59 -3.73
N ASP A 42 18.51 -10.78 -3.87
CA ASP A 42 19.46 -10.84 -2.75
C ASP A 42 19.42 -9.56 -1.90
N PHE A 43 19.34 -8.39 -2.54
CA PHE A 43 19.21 -7.11 -1.85
C PHE A 43 17.90 -7.05 -1.03
N CYS A 44 16.78 -7.40 -1.65
CA CYS A 44 15.48 -7.38 -0.96
C CYS A 44 15.45 -8.36 0.21
N CYS A 45 15.95 -9.59 0.04
CA CYS A 45 16.02 -10.57 1.12
C CYS A 45 16.88 -10.08 2.29
N GLY A 46 18.03 -9.44 2.01
CA GLY A 46 18.88 -8.86 3.06
C GLY A 46 18.17 -7.75 3.86
N ILE A 47 17.37 -6.90 3.19
CA ILE A 47 16.56 -5.88 3.87
C ILE A 47 15.44 -6.52 4.68
N ILE A 48 14.77 -7.53 4.13
CA ILE A 48 13.69 -8.27 4.81
C ILE A 48 14.22 -8.89 6.10
N ASP A 49 15.31 -9.66 6.02
CA ASP A 49 15.90 -10.35 7.18
C ASP A 49 16.34 -9.37 8.27
N ALA A 50 16.87 -8.21 7.87
CA ALA A 50 17.34 -7.20 8.81
C ALA A 50 16.20 -6.41 9.49
N THR A 51 14.98 -6.46 8.98
CA THR A 51 13.88 -5.59 9.44
C THR A 51 12.57 -6.29 9.76
N ALA A 52 12.46 -7.59 9.48
CA ALA A 52 11.19 -8.32 9.59
C ALA A 52 10.58 -8.30 11.00
N ASP A 53 11.37 -8.28 12.05
CA ASP A 53 10.90 -8.19 13.44
C ASP A 53 10.42 -6.79 13.84
N LEU A 54 10.83 -5.75 13.09
CA LEU A 54 10.54 -4.34 13.38
C LEU A 54 9.34 -3.78 12.61
N VAL A 55 8.92 -4.44 11.52
CA VAL A 55 7.93 -3.88 10.59
C VAL A 55 6.52 -4.41 10.82
N CYS A 56 5.52 -3.61 10.45
CA CYS A 56 4.13 -4.06 10.35
C CYS A 56 3.79 -4.60 8.96
N ALA A 57 4.54 -4.22 7.91
CA ALA A 57 4.35 -4.69 6.54
C ALA A 57 5.62 -4.47 5.71
N PHE A 58 5.76 -5.21 4.61
CA PHE A 58 6.67 -4.88 3.51
C PHE A 58 5.91 -4.35 2.31
N LYS A 59 6.54 -3.41 1.58
CA LYS A 59 5.90 -2.78 0.42
C LYS A 59 6.84 -2.76 -0.79
N PRO A 60 6.95 -3.88 -1.55
CA PRO A 60 7.69 -3.91 -2.79
C PRO A 60 7.03 -3.02 -3.86
N GLN A 61 7.87 -2.24 -4.58
CA GLN A 61 7.44 -1.32 -5.64
C GLN A 61 7.67 -1.98 -7.00
N ILE A 62 6.57 -2.32 -7.70
CA ILE A 62 6.60 -3.06 -8.98
C ILE A 62 7.45 -2.37 -10.05
N ALA A 63 7.49 -1.02 -10.07
CA ALA A 63 8.20 -0.28 -11.11
C ALA A 63 9.71 -0.56 -11.14
N TYR A 64 10.33 -0.80 -9.98
CA TYR A 64 11.76 -1.11 -9.90
C TYR A 64 12.10 -2.48 -10.49
N PHE A 65 11.21 -3.43 -10.34
CA PHE A 65 11.37 -4.77 -10.93
C PHE A 65 11.01 -4.77 -12.41
N ALA A 66 9.87 -4.20 -12.80
CA ALA A 66 9.40 -4.17 -14.17
C ALA A 66 10.37 -3.42 -15.11
N SER A 67 10.98 -2.32 -14.65
CA SER A 67 11.96 -1.59 -15.44
C SER A 67 13.26 -2.37 -15.72
N CYS A 68 13.50 -3.43 -14.95
CA CYS A 68 14.66 -4.33 -15.11
C CYS A 68 14.26 -5.67 -15.78
N GLY A 69 12.98 -5.87 -16.13
CA GLY A 69 12.47 -7.18 -16.62
C GLY A 69 12.52 -8.27 -15.56
N ALA A 70 12.41 -7.90 -14.27
CA ALA A 70 12.63 -8.75 -13.10
C ALA A 70 11.32 -9.08 -12.35
N GLU A 71 10.20 -9.23 -13.06
CA GLU A 71 8.90 -9.54 -12.46
C GLU A 71 8.88 -10.91 -11.77
N ALA A 72 9.69 -11.84 -12.25
CA ALA A 72 9.86 -13.14 -11.58
C ALA A 72 10.57 -12.99 -10.23
N GLU A 73 11.53 -12.07 -10.13
CA GLU A 73 12.21 -11.78 -8.85
C GLU A 73 11.27 -11.07 -7.88
N LEU A 74 10.38 -10.19 -8.35
CA LEU A 74 9.33 -9.60 -7.53
C LEU A 74 8.46 -10.69 -6.87
N LYS A 75 8.01 -11.67 -7.68
CA LYS A 75 7.24 -12.81 -7.15
C LYS A 75 8.05 -13.59 -6.13
N ALA A 76 9.32 -13.88 -6.44
CA ALA A 76 10.20 -14.61 -5.54
C ALA A 76 10.45 -13.87 -4.20
N VAL A 77 10.55 -12.53 -4.21
CA VAL A 77 10.65 -11.70 -3.01
C VAL A 77 9.39 -11.79 -2.15
N ILE A 78 8.21 -11.75 -2.77
CA ILE A 78 6.94 -11.89 -2.06
C ILE A 78 6.82 -13.29 -1.46
N ASP A 79 7.17 -14.33 -2.22
CA ASP A 79 7.20 -15.72 -1.74
C ASP A 79 8.17 -15.89 -0.56
N TYR A 80 9.33 -15.24 -0.63
CA TYR A 80 10.30 -15.25 0.46
C TYR A 80 9.72 -14.66 1.75
N ILE A 81 9.00 -13.53 1.66
CA ILE A 81 8.33 -12.93 2.83
C ILE A 81 7.30 -13.91 3.40
N HIS A 82 6.43 -14.47 2.58
CA HIS A 82 5.38 -15.38 3.04
C HIS A 82 5.94 -16.68 3.65
N ALA A 83 7.04 -17.20 3.10
CA ALA A 83 7.67 -18.43 3.59
C ALA A 83 8.42 -18.24 4.92
N ASN A 84 9.15 -17.13 5.05
CA ASN A 84 10.03 -16.91 6.20
C ASN A 84 9.40 -16.03 7.29
N HIS A 85 8.46 -15.15 6.91
CA HIS A 85 7.80 -14.16 7.77
C HIS A 85 6.27 -14.18 7.56
N PRO A 86 5.57 -15.30 7.72
CA PRO A 86 4.17 -15.51 7.30
C PRO A 86 3.16 -14.60 7.99
N LYS A 87 3.58 -13.90 9.05
CA LYS A 87 2.73 -12.93 9.78
C LYS A 87 2.95 -11.48 9.32
N VAL A 88 3.86 -11.24 8.39
CA VAL A 88 4.14 -9.89 7.87
C VAL A 88 3.43 -9.72 6.54
N PRO A 89 2.38 -8.89 6.47
CA PRO A 89 1.65 -8.68 5.24
C PRO A 89 2.47 -7.96 4.17
N VAL A 90 2.18 -8.26 2.91
CA VAL A 90 2.83 -7.68 1.74
C VAL A 90 1.85 -6.73 1.03
N ILE A 91 2.27 -5.48 0.85
CA ILE A 91 1.55 -4.45 0.11
C ILE A 91 2.24 -4.26 -1.24
N LEU A 92 1.64 -4.70 -2.34
CA LEU A 92 2.18 -4.44 -3.67
C LEU A 92 1.98 -2.97 -4.05
N ASP A 93 3.06 -2.21 -4.12
CA ASP A 93 2.98 -0.80 -4.55
C ASP A 93 2.97 -0.72 -6.09
N ALA A 94 1.79 -0.77 -6.68
CA ALA A 94 1.58 -0.84 -8.12
C ALA A 94 0.86 0.40 -8.67
N LYS A 95 0.14 1.13 -7.83
CA LYS A 95 -0.67 2.32 -8.20
C LYS A 95 -1.53 2.08 -9.44
N ARG A 96 -2.15 0.89 -9.51
CA ARG A 96 -3.01 0.49 -10.64
C ARG A 96 -4.25 1.38 -10.69
N GLY A 97 -4.78 1.57 -11.88
CA GLY A 97 -6.01 2.30 -12.13
C GLY A 97 -6.38 2.12 -13.59
N ASP A 98 -7.45 1.37 -13.84
CA ASP A 98 -7.99 1.10 -15.17
C ASP A 98 -9.45 0.68 -15.04
N ILE A 99 -10.17 0.59 -16.16
CA ILE A 99 -11.61 0.34 -16.21
C ILE A 99 -11.94 -1.08 -16.67
N GLY A 100 -13.15 -1.55 -16.33
CA GLY A 100 -13.74 -2.78 -16.85
C GLY A 100 -12.84 -4.00 -16.67
N SER A 101 -12.72 -4.81 -17.71
CA SER A 101 -11.94 -6.05 -17.69
C SER A 101 -10.44 -5.82 -17.45
N THR A 102 -9.89 -4.66 -17.82
CA THR A 102 -8.48 -4.34 -17.54
C THR A 102 -8.26 -4.20 -16.03
N ALA A 103 -9.17 -3.57 -15.30
CA ALA A 103 -9.11 -3.51 -13.83
C ALA A 103 -9.15 -4.91 -13.19
N GLU A 104 -10.00 -5.81 -13.73
CA GLU A 104 -10.06 -7.22 -13.29
C GLU A 104 -8.73 -7.96 -13.55
N HIS A 105 -8.08 -7.72 -14.69
CA HIS A 105 -6.77 -8.30 -14.99
C HIS A 105 -5.68 -7.79 -14.03
N TYR A 106 -5.69 -6.50 -13.68
CA TYR A 106 -4.75 -5.96 -12.70
C TYR A 106 -5.04 -6.45 -11.27
N ALA A 107 -6.30 -6.65 -10.90
CA ALA A 107 -6.63 -7.26 -9.61
C ALA A 107 -6.11 -8.71 -9.54
N ARG A 108 -6.28 -9.47 -10.62
CA ARG A 108 -5.72 -10.82 -10.75
C ARG A 108 -4.20 -10.82 -10.71
N GLU A 109 -3.55 -9.87 -11.39
CA GLU A 109 -2.10 -9.69 -11.31
C GLU A 109 -1.63 -9.54 -9.87
N ALA A 110 -2.27 -8.65 -9.09
CA ALA A 110 -1.87 -8.36 -7.72
C ALA A 110 -2.11 -9.56 -6.77
N PHE A 111 -3.27 -10.19 -6.85
CA PHE A 111 -3.73 -11.14 -5.83
C PHE A 111 -3.58 -12.61 -6.20
N GLU A 112 -3.52 -12.95 -7.50
CA GLU A 112 -3.33 -14.33 -7.94
C GLU A 112 -1.91 -14.58 -8.45
N ARG A 113 -1.34 -13.66 -9.26
CA ARG A 113 0.02 -13.83 -9.78
C ARG A 113 1.08 -13.52 -8.73
N TYR A 114 0.97 -12.37 -8.07
CA TYR A 114 1.92 -11.95 -7.04
C TYR A 114 1.54 -12.41 -5.63
N GLU A 115 0.30 -12.82 -5.42
CA GLU A 115 -0.25 -13.26 -4.13
C GLU A 115 -0.10 -12.20 -3.01
N ALA A 116 -0.01 -10.90 -3.38
CA ALA A 116 0.05 -9.81 -2.41
C ALA A 116 -1.18 -9.80 -1.50
N ASP A 117 -1.02 -9.29 -0.27
CA ASP A 117 -2.12 -9.16 0.70
C ASP A 117 -2.89 -7.86 0.51
N CYS A 118 -2.22 -6.87 -0.07
CA CYS A 118 -2.79 -5.55 -0.36
C CYS A 118 -2.13 -4.94 -1.59
N VAL A 119 -2.82 -4.00 -2.26
CA VAL A 119 -2.30 -3.29 -3.42
C VAL A 119 -2.61 -1.79 -3.34
N THR A 120 -1.73 -0.95 -3.90
CA THR A 120 -2.00 0.48 -4.04
C THR A 120 -2.68 0.78 -5.37
N LEU A 121 -3.70 1.67 -5.33
CA LEU A 121 -4.55 2.01 -6.47
C LEU A 121 -4.65 3.52 -6.68
N SER A 122 -4.79 3.95 -7.94
CA SER A 122 -5.15 5.31 -8.30
C SER A 122 -6.68 5.44 -8.39
N PRO A 123 -7.32 6.32 -7.61
CA PRO A 123 -8.77 6.47 -7.62
C PRO A 123 -9.27 7.45 -8.70
N PHE A 124 -8.39 7.99 -9.54
CA PHE A 124 -8.72 9.11 -10.45
C PHE A 124 -9.89 8.79 -11.39
N MET A 125 -10.04 7.55 -11.83
CA MET A 125 -11.11 7.13 -12.74
C MET A 125 -12.40 6.67 -12.02
N GLY A 126 -12.47 6.78 -10.68
CA GLY A 126 -13.69 6.52 -9.92
C GLY A 126 -13.78 5.10 -9.34
N PHE A 127 -14.93 4.84 -8.68
CA PHE A 127 -15.11 3.64 -7.85
C PHE A 127 -15.14 2.33 -8.63
N ASP A 128 -15.72 2.33 -9.82
CA ASP A 128 -15.80 1.13 -10.68
C ASP A 128 -14.43 0.53 -11.00
N THR A 129 -13.37 1.36 -10.97
CA THR A 129 -11.99 0.92 -11.17
C THR A 129 -11.35 0.29 -9.92
N ILE A 130 -11.92 0.54 -8.75
CA ILE A 130 -11.46 0.01 -7.45
C ILE A 130 -12.24 -1.25 -7.07
N LYS A 131 -13.51 -1.31 -7.44
CA LYS A 131 -14.44 -2.38 -7.08
C LYS A 131 -13.92 -3.79 -7.37
N PRO A 132 -13.24 -4.10 -8.50
CA PRO A 132 -12.71 -5.43 -8.78
C PRO A 132 -11.73 -5.95 -7.73
N TYR A 133 -10.94 -5.05 -7.11
CA TYR A 133 -9.99 -5.43 -6.06
C TYR A 133 -10.69 -5.74 -4.73
N LEU A 134 -11.79 -5.04 -4.43
CA LEU A 134 -12.57 -5.27 -3.22
C LEU A 134 -13.42 -6.54 -3.26
N ALA A 135 -13.51 -7.19 -4.42
CA ALA A 135 -14.17 -8.48 -4.57
C ALA A 135 -13.33 -9.66 -4.06
N TYR A 136 -12.02 -9.45 -3.86
CA TYR A 136 -11.14 -10.50 -3.31
C TYR A 136 -11.27 -10.55 -1.79
N GLU A 137 -11.70 -11.71 -1.29
CA GLU A 137 -11.80 -11.95 0.15
C GLU A 137 -10.44 -11.87 0.83
N ASN A 138 -10.38 -11.27 2.01
CA ASN A 138 -9.19 -11.15 2.83
C ASN A 138 -8.05 -10.31 2.24
N LYS A 139 -8.26 -9.66 1.09
CA LYS A 139 -7.29 -8.76 0.46
C LYS A 139 -7.66 -7.30 0.68
N GLY A 140 -6.63 -6.45 0.82
CA GLY A 140 -6.80 -5.01 1.04
C GLY A 140 -6.42 -4.17 -0.17
N ALA A 141 -6.84 -2.90 -0.15
CA ALA A 141 -6.40 -1.90 -1.11
C ALA A 141 -6.12 -0.57 -0.42
N PHE A 142 -5.07 0.13 -0.84
CA PHE A 142 -4.82 1.53 -0.48
C PHE A 142 -5.00 2.43 -1.69
N ILE A 143 -5.90 3.40 -1.62
CA ILE A 143 -6.06 4.38 -2.69
C ILE A 143 -5.23 5.64 -2.41
N LEU A 144 -4.67 6.23 -3.48
CA LEU A 144 -3.97 7.51 -3.39
C LEU A 144 -4.97 8.60 -3.02
N CYS A 145 -4.73 9.29 -1.92
CA CYS A 145 -5.60 10.36 -1.42
C CYS A 145 -4.90 11.72 -1.48
N ARG A 146 -3.87 11.90 -0.64
CA ARG A 146 -3.03 13.10 -0.64
C ARG A 146 -1.58 12.69 -0.78
N THR A 147 -1.02 12.90 -1.96
CA THR A 147 0.36 12.46 -2.27
C THR A 147 1.39 13.52 -1.91
N SER A 148 2.63 13.12 -1.64
CA SER A 148 3.69 13.99 -1.13
C SER A 148 4.44 14.79 -2.20
N ASN A 149 4.24 14.46 -3.49
CA ASN A 149 4.90 15.15 -4.60
C ASN A 149 4.27 16.53 -4.84
N PRO A 150 5.05 17.54 -5.29
CA PRO A 150 4.53 18.90 -5.53
C PRO A 150 3.34 18.95 -6.49
N GLY A 151 3.35 18.17 -7.58
CA GLY A 151 2.24 18.11 -8.54
C GLY A 151 0.91 17.57 -7.98
N GLY A 152 0.92 17.02 -6.75
CA GLY A 152 -0.32 16.68 -6.06
C GLY A 152 -1.24 17.89 -5.83
N ASP A 153 -0.67 19.09 -5.72
CA ASP A 153 -1.43 20.33 -5.52
C ASP A 153 -2.26 20.73 -6.75
N ASP A 154 -1.82 20.35 -7.94
CA ASP A 154 -2.51 20.70 -9.20
C ASP A 154 -3.94 20.13 -9.26
N ILE A 155 -4.20 19.02 -8.58
CA ILE A 155 -5.50 18.35 -8.60
C ILE A 155 -6.06 18.17 -7.18
N GLN A 156 -5.29 17.63 -6.25
CA GLN A 156 -5.78 17.19 -4.95
C GLN A 156 -6.21 18.34 -4.05
N MET A 157 -5.62 19.54 -4.24
CA MET A 157 -5.94 20.75 -3.48
C MET A 157 -7.04 21.58 -4.12
N LEU A 158 -7.49 21.25 -5.34
CA LEU A 158 -8.64 21.93 -5.96
C LEU A 158 -9.88 21.77 -5.09
N GLU A 159 -10.67 22.84 -5.02
CA GLU A 159 -11.86 22.90 -4.20
C GLU A 159 -13.12 22.83 -5.07
N VAL A 160 -14.04 21.95 -4.71
CA VAL A 160 -15.34 21.81 -5.38
C VAL A 160 -16.43 21.85 -4.31
N ASN A 161 -17.30 22.85 -4.39
CA ASN A 161 -18.38 23.08 -3.42
C ASN A 161 -17.90 23.20 -1.96
N GLY A 162 -16.74 23.80 -1.73
CA GLY A 162 -16.18 24.01 -0.39
C GLY A 162 -15.45 22.78 0.19
N GLU A 163 -15.26 21.70 -0.60
CA GLU A 163 -14.53 20.51 -0.21
C GLU A 163 -13.34 20.29 -1.16
N LYS A 164 -12.15 20.02 -0.64
CA LYS A 164 -10.99 19.69 -1.45
C LYS A 164 -11.10 18.29 -2.02
N ILE A 165 -10.47 18.07 -3.20
CA ILE A 165 -10.54 16.76 -3.88
C ILE A 165 -10.04 15.63 -2.97
N TYR A 166 -8.92 15.82 -2.26
CA TYR A 166 -8.42 14.79 -1.36
C TYR A 166 -9.35 14.51 -0.17
N GLU A 167 -10.06 15.52 0.34
CA GLU A 167 -11.04 15.37 1.43
C GLU A 167 -12.27 14.60 0.94
N ARG A 168 -12.73 14.94 -0.28
CA ARG A 168 -13.81 14.20 -0.95
C ARG A 168 -13.44 12.74 -1.16
N LEU A 169 -12.22 12.44 -1.61
CA LEU A 169 -11.75 11.06 -1.76
C LEU A 169 -11.72 10.32 -0.42
N ALA A 170 -11.22 10.97 0.63
CA ALA A 170 -11.21 10.38 1.97
C ALA A 170 -12.63 10.05 2.46
N ARG A 171 -13.57 10.97 2.28
CA ARG A 171 -14.97 10.76 2.65
C ARG A 171 -15.62 9.64 1.84
N LEU A 172 -15.47 9.64 0.50
CA LEU A 172 -16.00 8.57 -0.36
C LEU A 172 -15.44 7.20 0.04
N ALA A 173 -14.13 7.13 0.27
CA ALA A 173 -13.50 5.90 0.74
C ALA A 173 -14.07 5.41 2.07
N ALA A 174 -14.37 6.33 3.01
CA ALA A 174 -14.89 6.00 4.32
C ALA A 174 -16.36 5.55 4.30
N THR A 175 -17.20 6.18 3.46
CA THR A 175 -18.65 6.06 3.56
C THR A 175 -19.30 5.24 2.46
N GLU A 176 -18.73 5.22 1.26
CA GLU A 176 -19.36 4.65 0.08
C GLU A 176 -18.57 3.52 -0.58
N TRP A 177 -17.22 3.63 -0.59
CA TRP A 177 -16.37 2.74 -1.37
C TRP A 177 -15.84 1.55 -0.57
N ASN A 178 -15.78 1.64 0.75
CA ASN A 178 -15.22 0.60 1.61
C ASN A 178 -16.21 -0.55 1.86
N LEU A 179 -16.58 -1.25 0.79
CA LEU A 179 -17.62 -2.28 0.83
C LEU A 179 -17.27 -3.50 1.68
N ASN A 180 -15.99 -3.84 1.75
CA ASN A 180 -15.50 -5.03 2.48
C ASN A 180 -14.77 -4.70 3.79
N GLY A 181 -14.57 -3.41 4.10
CA GLY A 181 -13.83 -2.96 5.28
C GLY A 181 -12.30 -2.98 5.13
N GLU A 182 -11.80 -3.26 3.92
CA GLU A 182 -10.38 -3.47 3.64
C GLU A 182 -9.75 -2.35 2.77
N LEU A 183 -10.44 -1.19 2.67
CA LEU A 183 -9.96 -0.03 1.92
C LEU A 183 -9.27 0.99 2.83
N GLY A 184 -8.02 1.30 2.54
CA GLY A 184 -7.23 2.33 3.23
C GLY A 184 -6.82 3.48 2.31
N LEU A 185 -6.11 4.46 2.88
CA LEU A 185 -5.68 5.67 2.17
C LEU A 185 -4.16 5.84 2.22
N VAL A 186 -3.57 6.30 1.11
CA VAL A 186 -2.20 6.82 1.07
C VAL A 186 -2.24 8.33 1.29
N VAL A 187 -1.63 8.79 2.38
CA VAL A 187 -1.52 10.21 2.73
C VAL A 187 -0.07 10.54 3.02
N GLY A 188 0.46 11.55 2.33
CA GLY A 188 1.84 11.99 2.47
C GLY A 188 2.14 12.54 3.86
N ALA A 189 3.19 12.05 4.50
CA ALA A 189 3.60 12.48 5.86
C ALA A 189 4.11 13.92 5.93
N THR A 190 4.43 14.52 4.78
CA THR A 190 4.89 15.92 4.67
C THR A 190 3.78 16.95 4.90
N TYR A 191 2.53 16.51 4.98
CA TYR A 191 1.35 17.36 5.12
C TYR A 191 0.56 17.00 6.38
N PRO A 192 1.03 17.37 7.59
CA PRO A 192 0.39 16.96 8.85
C PRO A 192 -1.02 17.54 9.04
N ALA A 193 -1.29 18.74 8.51
CA ALA A 193 -2.62 19.37 8.59
C ALA A 193 -3.64 18.59 7.73
N GLU A 194 -3.25 18.20 6.52
CA GLU A 194 -4.08 17.41 5.62
C GLU A 194 -4.31 15.99 6.18
N LEU A 195 -3.29 15.39 6.80
CA LEU A 195 -3.44 14.13 7.50
C LEU A 195 -4.48 14.23 8.63
N ALA A 196 -4.47 15.31 9.41
CA ALA A 196 -5.46 15.55 10.47
C ALA A 196 -6.87 15.73 9.89
N ASN A 197 -7.00 16.40 8.73
CA ASN A 197 -8.28 16.54 8.03
C ASN A 197 -8.82 15.19 7.56
N VAL A 198 -7.98 14.39 6.87
CA VAL A 198 -8.33 13.03 6.45
C VAL A 198 -8.76 12.17 7.65
N ARG A 199 -8.04 12.24 8.76
CA ARG A 199 -8.38 11.54 9.98
C ARG A 199 -9.79 11.88 10.49
N ARG A 200 -10.18 13.14 10.47
CA ARG A 200 -11.54 13.54 10.87
C ARG A 200 -12.62 12.91 9.98
N CYS A 201 -12.36 12.77 8.69
CA CYS A 201 -13.27 12.06 7.78
C CYS A 201 -13.39 10.56 8.11
N LEU A 202 -12.33 9.94 8.62
CA LEU A 202 -12.24 8.50 8.88
C LEU A 202 -12.70 8.10 10.29
N LEU A 203 -12.72 9.01 11.27
CA LEU A 203 -13.05 8.71 12.67
C LEU A 203 -14.46 8.16 12.90
N TYR A 204 -15.34 8.31 11.93
CA TYR A 204 -16.67 7.70 11.99
C TYR A 204 -16.71 6.22 11.58
N THR A 205 -15.60 5.64 11.08
CA THR A 205 -15.60 4.30 10.49
C THR A 205 -14.66 3.30 11.14
N SER A 206 -13.58 3.73 11.83
CA SER A 206 -12.71 2.81 12.60
C SER A 206 -11.78 3.61 13.52
N PRO A 207 -11.81 3.42 14.84
CA PRO A 207 -10.87 4.08 15.74
C PRO A 207 -9.46 3.52 15.51
N SER A 208 -8.52 4.40 15.12
CA SER A 208 -7.10 4.06 15.13
C SER A 208 -6.64 3.73 16.55
N PRO A 209 -5.71 2.78 16.74
CA PRO A 209 -5.12 2.53 18.07
C PRO A 209 -4.57 3.77 18.78
N ARG A 210 -4.17 4.81 18.04
CA ARG A 210 -3.75 6.11 18.59
C ARG A 210 -4.89 6.93 19.17
N ASP A 211 -6.11 6.75 18.68
CA ASP A 211 -7.26 7.55 19.14
C ASP A 211 -7.74 7.12 20.53
N ARG A 212 -7.36 5.93 20.99
CA ARG A 212 -7.62 5.42 22.34
C ARG A 212 -6.69 6.00 23.41
N SER A 213 -5.58 6.63 23.02
CA SER A 213 -4.58 7.19 23.96
C SER A 213 -4.79 8.66 24.30
N VAL A 214 -5.78 9.34 23.71
CA VAL A 214 -6.06 10.78 23.90
C VAL A 214 -7.21 11.05 24.87
N SER A 215 -7.85 10.01 25.40
CA SER A 215 -8.87 10.18 26.46
C SER A 215 -8.33 9.70 27.82
N ARG A 216 -7.41 10.47 28.41
CA ARG A 216 -7.15 10.54 29.84
C ARG A 216 -6.64 11.94 30.21
#